data_39faa2576ee9b5d630f227373808d7a3
#
_entry.id   39faa2576ee9b5d630f227373808d7a3
#
_cell.length_a   1.000
_cell.length_b   1.000
_cell.length_c   1.000
_cell.angle_alpha   90.00
_cell.angle_beta   90.00
_cell.angle_gamma   90.00
#
_symmetry.space_group_name_H-M   'P 1'
#
loop_
_entity.id
_entity.type
_entity.pdbx_description
1 polymer ?
#
loop_
_entity_poly.entity_id
_entity_poly.type
_entity_poly.pdbx_seq_one_letter_code
_entity_poly.pdbx_strand_id
1 'polypeptide(L)'
;PAARPARKAWHRGDFQVWTKELSDGSVAAGFFNTGKEKGVVKVNLRELGLSGAYEARDLWKRADQGTVKGDMAVELNSHGAAMFRFSKKN
;
A
#
# COMPACT_ATOMS: atom_id res chain seq x y z
N PRO A 1 -9.53 10.84 -18.63
CA PRO A 1 -9.87 11.44 -17.35
C PRO A 1 -8.69 11.43 -16.41
N ALA A 2 -8.67 12.40 -15.54
CA ALA A 2 -7.63 12.49 -14.53
C ALA A 2 -7.75 11.35 -13.53
N ALA A 3 -6.62 10.92 -12.98
CA ALA A 3 -6.61 9.98 -11.89
C ALA A 3 -7.33 10.60 -10.68
N ARG A 4 -7.96 9.76 -9.89
CA ARG A 4 -8.61 10.22 -8.66
C ARG A 4 -7.57 10.67 -7.66
N PRO A 5 -7.89 11.61 -6.77
CA PRO A 5 -6.95 12.02 -5.74
C PRO A 5 -6.66 10.86 -4.78
N ALA A 6 -5.51 10.92 -4.15
CA ALA A 6 -5.17 9.97 -3.10
C ALA A 6 -6.10 10.16 -1.91
N ARG A 7 -6.40 9.07 -1.22
CA ARG A 7 -7.20 9.12 0.00
C ARG A 7 -6.57 8.27 1.08
N LYS A 8 -6.80 8.65 2.33
CA LYS A 8 -6.34 7.85 3.46
C LYS A 8 -7.31 6.67 3.61
N ALA A 9 -6.84 5.49 3.19
CA ALA A 9 -7.67 4.30 3.18
C ALA A 9 -7.67 3.56 4.52
N TRP A 10 -6.62 3.75 5.32
CA TRP A 10 -6.45 3.01 6.57
C TRP A 10 -5.57 3.81 7.53
N HIS A 11 -5.87 3.70 8.83
CA HIS A 11 -5.12 4.42 9.85
C HIS A 11 -5.20 3.66 11.17
N ARG A 12 -4.06 3.47 11.81
CA ARG A 12 -4.01 2.90 13.16
C ARG A 12 -2.78 3.46 13.88
N GLY A 13 -3.01 4.21 14.96
CA GLY A 13 -1.93 4.83 15.71
C GLY A 13 -1.08 5.73 14.82
N ASP A 14 0.22 5.47 14.77
CA ASP A 14 1.15 6.26 13.95
C ASP A 14 1.23 5.79 12.50
N PHE A 15 0.49 4.74 12.15
CA PHE A 15 0.55 4.17 10.81
C PHE A 15 -0.62 4.64 9.96
N GLN A 16 -0.33 4.94 8.70
CA GLN A 16 -1.33 5.31 7.73
C GLN A 16 -1.06 4.62 6.40
N VAL A 17 -2.12 4.29 5.69
CA VAL A 17 -2.01 3.84 4.31
C VAL A 17 -2.92 4.70 3.44
N TRP A 18 -2.31 5.30 2.43
CA TRP A 18 -3.02 6.12 1.45
C TRP A 18 -3.04 5.38 0.13
N THR A 19 -4.16 5.45 -0.58
CA THR A 19 -4.30 4.79 -1.88
C THR A 19 -4.75 5.79 -2.93
N LYS A 20 -4.37 5.50 -4.18
CA LYS A 20 -4.76 6.30 -5.34
C LYS A 20 -4.97 5.36 -6.51
N GLU A 21 -6.13 5.46 -7.14
CA GLU A 21 -6.39 4.74 -8.38
C GLU A 21 -5.61 5.39 -9.53
N LEU A 22 -4.94 4.57 -10.32
CA LEU A 22 -4.20 5.03 -11.48
C LEU A 22 -5.01 4.82 -12.74
N SER A 23 -4.65 5.54 -13.80
CA SER A 23 -5.43 5.53 -15.05
C SER A 23 -5.50 4.17 -15.73
N ASP A 24 -4.52 3.29 -15.45
CA ASP A 24 -4.50 1.95 -16.02
C ASP A 24 -5.27 0.91 -15.19
N GLY A 25 -5.96 1.35 -14.14
CA GLY A 25 -6.72 0.47 -13.26
C GLY A 25 -5.92 -0.12 -12.11
N SER A 26 -4.61 0.10 -12.06
CA SER A 26 -3.82 -0.31 -10.91
C SER A 26 -4.02 0.69 -9.76
N VAL A 27 -3.53 0.35 -8.58
CA VAL A 27 -3.66 1.19 -7.38
C VAL A 27 -2.28 1.44 -6.79
N ALA A 28 -1.95 2.70 -6.58
CA ALA A 28 -0.76 3.07 -5.83
C ALA A 28 -1.12 3.14 -4.35
N ALA A 29 -0.25 2.62 -3.49
CA ALA A 29 -0.46 2.64 -2.05
C ALA A 29 0.81 3.11 -1.34
N GLY A 30 0.67 4.16 -0.53
CA GLY A 30 1.75 4.65 0.31
C GLY A 30 1.52 4.22 1.74
N PHE A 31 2.53 3.60 2.34
CA PHE A 31 2.51 3.18 3.74
C PHE A 31 3.42 4.12 4.52
N PHE A 32 2.92 4.66 5.63
CA PHE A 32 3.65 5.69 6.39
C PHE A 32 3.67 5.35 7.88
N ASN A 33 4.83 5.55 8.48
CA ASN A 33 5.00 5.51 9.93
C ASN A 33 5.33 6.94 10.37
N THR A 34 4.39 7.60 11.03
CA THR A 34 4.59 8.98 11.51
C THR A 34 5.17 9.03 12.91
N GLY A 35 5.44 7.88 13.51
CA GLY A 35 5.91 7.77 14.88
C GLY A 35 7.42 7.72 15.00
N LYS A 36 7.87 7.67 16.25
CA LYS A 36 9.29 7.70 16.58
C LYS A 36 9.92 6.31 16.61
N GLU A 37 9.12 5.27 16.55
CA GLU A 37 9.61 3.91 16.66
C GLU A 37 9.36 3.12 15.40
N LYS A 38 10.29 2.22 15.08
CA LYS A 38 10.12 1.25 14.03
C LYS A 38 8.93 0.37 14.32
N GLY A 39 8.17 0.00 13.30
CA GLY A 39 7.04 -0.87 13.47
C GLY A 39 6.63 -1.57 12.19
N VAL A 40 5.60 -2.40 12.30
CA VAL A 40 5.08 -3.17 11.18
C VAL A 40 3.63 -2.79 10.94
N VAL A 41 3.32 -2.39 9.73
CA VAL A 41 1.93 -2.15 9.31
C VAL A 41 1.39 -3.49 8.83
N LYS A 42 0.32 -3.95 9.48
CA LYS A 42 -0.37 -5.18 9.09
C LYS A 42 -1.77 -4.81 8.62
N VAL A 43 -2.06 -5.06 7.36
CA VAL A 43 -3.37 -4.74 6.79
C VAL A 43 -3.86 -5.92 5.96
N ASN A 44 -5.17 -6.04 5.88
CA ASN A 44 -5.79 -6.90 4.88
C ASN A 44 -6.11 -6.03 3.67
N LEU A 45 -5.84 -6.53 2.48
CA LEU A 45 -6.07 -5.74 1.26
C LEU A 45 -7.50 -5.24 1.15
N ARG A 46 -8.47 -5.97 1.70
CA ARG A 46 -9.87 -5.50 1.71
C ARG A 46 -10.04 -4.21 2.48
N GLU A 47 -9.24 -4.00 3.52
CA GLU A 47 -9.28 -2.73 4.27
C GLU A 47 -8.84 -1.56 3.41
N LEU A 48 -8.09 -1.84 2.35
CA LEU A 48 -7.63 -0.84 1.38
C LEU A 48 -8.58 -0.73 0.16
N GLY A 49 -9.68 -1.48 0.18
CA GLY A 49 -10.61 -1.50 -0.95
C GLY A 49 -10.21 -2.42 -2.08
N LEU A 50 -9.26 -3.33 -1.83
CA LEU A 50 -8.75 -4.26 -2.84
C LEU A 50 -9.24 -5.66 -2.55
N SER A 51 -9.88 -6.31 -3.51
CA SER A 51 -10.37 -7.68 -3.35
C SER A 51 -9.70 -8.61 -4.37
N GLY A 52 -9.32 -9.82 -3.88
CA GLY A 52 -8.66 -10.81 -4.70
C GLY A 52 -7.15 -10.70 -4.67
N ALA A 53 -6.49 -11.22 -5.69
CA ALA A 53 -5.04 -11.28 -5.76
C ALA A 53 -4.48 -10.16 -6.61
N TYR A 54 -3.35 -9.61 -6.20
CA TYR A 54 -2.67 -8.53 -6.89
C TYR A 54 -1.18 -8.84 -7.01
N GLU A 55 -0.59 -8.41 -8.13
CA GLU A 55 0.86 -8.34 -8.23
C GLU A 55 1.29 -7.04 -7.57
N ALA A 56 2.19 -7.11 -6.62
CA ALA A 56 2.68 -5.95 -5.88
C ALA A 56 4.09 -5.61 -6.33
N ARG A 57 4.34 -4.33 -6.60
CA ARG A 57 5.68 -3.86 -6.92
C ARG A 57 6.06 -2.74 -5.96
N ASP A 58 7.22 -2.90 -5.31
CA ASP A 58 7.81 -1.84 -4.49
C ASP A 58 8.41 -0.81 -5.43
N LEU A 59 7.83 0.38 -5.46
CA LEU A 59 8.21 1.41 -6.43
C LEU A 59 9.55 2.07 -6.09
N TRP A 60 9.90 2.13 -4.81
CA TRP A 60 11.16 2.74 -4.41
C TRP A 60 12.33 1.77 -4.57
N LYS A 61 12.13 0.52 -4.22
CA LYS A 61 13.15 -0.51 -4.44
C LYS A 61 13.19 -1.01 -5.86
N ARG A 62 12.17 -0.70 -6.66
CA ARG A 62 12.01 -1.19 -8.04
C ARG A 62 12.09 -2.71 -8.09
N ALA A 63 11.35 -3.35 -7.21
CA ALA A 63 11.38 -4.80 -7.07
C ALA A 63 9.97 -5.36 -7.00
N ASP A 64 9.75 -6.45 -7.73
CA ASP A 64 8.49 -7.16 -7.65
C ASP A 64 8.43 -7.92 -6.34
N GLN A 65 7.29 -7.81 -5.66
CA GLN A 65 7.06 -8.50 -4.38
C GLN A 65 6.23 -9.76 -4.56
N GLY A 66 5.89 -10.10 -5.81
CA GLY A 66 5.06 -11.26 -6.10
C GLY A 66 3.58 -10.99 -5.89
N THR A 67 2.84 -12.07 -5.76
CA THR A 67 1.39 -12.01 -5.58
C THR A 67 1.04 -11.81 -4.12
N VAL A 68 0.16 -10.85 -3.86
CA VAL A 68 -0.38 -10.59 -2.52
C VAL A 68 -1.88 -10.84 -2.57
N LYS A 69 -2.36 -11.60 -1.58
CA LYS A 69 -3.78 -11.88 -1.43
C LYS A 69 -4.10 -11.92 0.05
N GLY A 70 -5.10 -11.15 0.48
CA GLY A 70 -5.45 -11.10 1.89
C GLY A 70 -4.53 -10.19 2.69
N ASP A 71 -3.78 -10.76 3.62
CA ASP A 71 -2.97 -9.95 4.54
C ASP A 71 -1.63 -9.55 3.94
N MET A 72 -1.16 -8.38 4.34
CA MET A 72 0.13 -7.85 3.95
C MET A 72 0.78 -7.17 5.16
N ALA A 73 2.08 -7.37 5.33
CA ALA A 73 2.84 -6.75 6.41
C ALA A 73 4.01 -5.97 5.81
N VAL A 74 4.18 -4.72 6.26
CA VAL A 74 5.24 -3.84 5.78
C VAL A 74 5.97 -3.25 6.97
N GLU A 75 7.27 -3.54 7.09
CA GLU A 75 8.10 -2.97 8.14
C GLU A 75 8.54 -1.57 7.75
N LEU A 76 8.36 -0.62 8.64
CA LEU A 76 8.73 0.78 8.41
C LEU A 76 9.57 1.30 9.58
N ASN A 77 10.67 1.96 9.25
CA ASN A 77 11.45 2.68 10.26
C ASN A 77 10.66 3.88 10.79
N SER A 78 11.12 4.46 11.89
CA SER A 78 10.57 5.72 12.39
C SER A 78 10.55 6.75 11.26
N HIS A 79 9.41 7.41 11.08
CA HIS A 79 9.18 8.37 10.00
C HIS A 79 9.43 7.79 8.60
N GLY A 80 9.41 6.46 8.50
CA GLY A 80 9.65 5.78 7.25
C GLY A 80 8.40 5.65 6.40
N ALA A 81 8.62 5.32 5.14
CA ALA A 81 7.55 5.12 4.19
C ALA A 81 7.92 4.06 3.16
N ALA A 82 6.89 3.49 2.54
CA ALA A 82 7.06 2.58 1.41
C ALA A 82 5.96 2.85 0.41
N MET A 83 6.23 2.62 -0.86
CA MET A 83 5.27 2.87 -1.92
C MET A 83 5.16 1.65 -2.81
N PHE A 84 3.93 1.19 -3.03
CA PHE A 84 3.66 0.02 -3.85
C PHE A 84 2.67 0.35 -4.95
N ARG A 85 2.75 -0.42 -6.03
CA ARG A 85 1.70 -0.46 -7.03
C ARG A 85 1.11 -1.85 -7.05
N PHE A 86 -0.22 -1.92 -6.94
CA PHE A 86 -0.96 -3.17 -6.99
C PHE A 86 -1.67 -3.27 -8.33
N SER A 87 -1.36 -4.33 -9.08
CA SER A 87 -2.00 -4.62 -10.34
C SER A 87 -2.82 -5.89 -10.19
N LYS A 88 -4.09 -5.83 -10.59
CA LYS A 88 -5.00 -6.96 -10.43
C LYS A 88 -4.46 -8.18 -11.16
N LYS A 89 -4.40 -9.29 -10.46
CA LYS A 89 -4.03 -10.56 -11.08
C LYS A 89 -5.26 -11.25 -11.63
N ASN A 90 -5.16 -11.64 -12.89
CA ASN A 90 -6.24 -12.34 -13.58
C ASN A 90 -6.10 -13.84 -13.43
#